data_a434f7b32ba2061a412e8cc75699b141
#
_entry.id   a434f7b32ba2061a412e8cc75699b141
#
_cell.length_a   1.000
_cell.length_b   1.000
_cell.length_c   1.000
_cell.angle_alpha   90.00
_cell.angle_beta   90.00
_cell.angle_gamma   90.00
#
_symmetry.space_group_name_H-M   'P 1'
#
loop_
_entity.id
_entity.type
_entity.pdbx_description
1 polymer ?
#
loop_
_entity_poly.entity_id
_entity_poly.type
_entity_poly.pdbx_seq_one_letter_code
_entity_poly.pdbx_strand_id
1 'polypeptide(L)'
;MPNKLLEVKGLKQYFNVGKKNEVHAVNDISFHIYEGETFGLVGESGSGKSTTGRTIIRLNEPTDGEILFDGQDVTKIKDKKGLTKFRHDVQMIFQDPYASLNPRMKVRDIIAEGIDVNGLAKSPEERAKKVDDLLRTVGLNPSHGTRYPHEFSGGQRQRIGIARALAVKPRFIICDEPISALDVSIQAQVVNLLQDLQREHQLTYLFIAHDLSMVKHISDRIGVMHNGLLLEMGKSDEI
;
A
#
# COMPACT_ATOMS: atom_id res chain seq x y z
N MET A 1 9.65 -8.07 -22.97
CA MET A 1 9.56 -6.79 -22.23
C MET A 1 8.95 -7.12 -20.88
N PRO A 2 9.37 -6.50 -19.78
CA PRO A 2 8.74 -6.72 -18.47
C PRO A 2 7.25 -6.33 -18.54
N ASN A 3 6.41 -7.11 -17.86
CA ASN A 3 4.96 -6.89 -17.85
C ASN A 3 4.63 -5.67 -16.98
N LYS A 4 3.83 -4.73 -17.50
CA LYS A 4 3.32 -3.59 -16.74
C LYS A 4 2.13 -4.05 -15.90
N LEU A 5 2.31 -4.11 -14.58
CA LEU A 5 1.23 -4.47 -13.66
C LEU A 5 0.28 -3.30 -13.41
N LEU A 6 0.83 -2.09 -13.26
CA LEU A 6 0.05 -0.85 -13.08
C LEU A 6 0.44 0.17 -14.16
N GLU A 7 -0.57 0.79 -14.78
CA GLU A 7 -0.39 1.99 -15.61
C GLU A 7 -1.35 3.07 -15.15
N VAL A 8 -0.82 4.25 -14.89
CA VAL A 8 -1.56 5.47 -14.55
C VAL A 8 -1.42 6.44 -15.71
N LYS A 9 -2.54 6.94 -16.26
CA LYS A 9 -2.55 7.80 -17.44
C LYS A 9 -3.39 9.04 -17.20
N GLY A 10 -2.76 10.22 -17.22
CA GLY A 10 -3.43 11.50 -17.07
C GLY A 10 -4.25 11.64 -15.80
N LEU A 11 -3.81 11.01 -14.69
CA LEU A 11 -4.57 10.93 -13.45
C LEU A 11 -4.74 12.31 -12.83
N LYS A 12 -6.00 12.68 -12.53
CA LYS A 12 -6.37 13.88 -11.79
C LYS A 12 -7.20 13.52 -10.57
N GLN A 13 -6.87 14.13 -9.45
CA GLN A 13 -7.66 14.05 -8.22
C GLN A 13 -7.81 15.45 -7.63
N TYR A 14 -9.00 16.00 -7.79
CA TYR A 14 -9.37 17.33 -7.30
C TYR A 14 -10.40 17.20 -6.17
N PHE A 15 -10.24 18.00 -5.15
CA PHE A 15 -11.18 18.10 -4.04
C PHE A 15 -11.91 19.43 -4.09
N ASN A 16 -13.16 19.45 -3.61
CA ASN A 16 -14.03 20.63 -3.61
C ASN A 16 -14.23 21.29 -4.98
N VAL A 17 -14.34 20.47 -6.03
CA VAL A 17 -14.51 20.93 -7.42
C VAL A 17 -15.65 21.94 -7.52
N GLY A 18 -15.38 23.08 -8.18
CA GLY A 18 -16.33 24.19 -8.36
C GLY A 18 -16.57 25.06 -7.11
N LYS A 19 -15.79 24.87 -6.03
CA LYS A 19 -15.85 25.72 -4.82
C LYS A 19 -14.64 26.65 -4.76
N LYS A 20 -14.75 27.72 -3.94
CA LYS A 20 -13.68 28.74 -3.77
C LYS A 20 -12.33 28.13 -3.29
N ASN A 21 -12.35 26.97 -2.60
CA ASN A 21 -11.21 26.28 -2.08
C ASN A 21 -10.97 24.92 -2.79
N GLU A 22 -11.05 24.92 -4.10
CA GLU A 22 -10.70 23.75 -4.92
C GLU A 22 -9.20 23.43 -4.77
N VAL A 23 -8.88 22.13 -4.58
CA VAL A 23 -7.52 21.64 -4.42
C VAL A 23 -7.21 20.60 -5.49
N HIS A 24 -6.24 20.87 -6.33
CA HIS A 24 -5.69 19.96 -7.34
C HIS A 24 -4.60 19.09 -6.69
N ALA A 25 -4.98 18.11 -5.93
CA ALA A 25 -4.04 17.28 -5.15
C ALA A 25 -3.19 16.36 -6.04
N VAL A 26 -3.73 15.91 -7.18
CA VAL A 26 -3.01 15.19 -8.24
C VAL A 26 -3.46 15.82 -9.56
N ASN A 27 -2.52 16.23 -10.40
CA ASN A 27 -2.82 17.00 -11.59
C ASN A 27 -2.08 16.46 -12.81
N ASP A 28 -2.76 15.62 -13.60
CA ASP A 28 -2.31 15.10 -14.89
C ASP A 28 -1.01 14.28 -14.80
N ILE A 29 -0.93 13.32 -13.85
CA ILE A 29 0.26 12.47 -13.71
C ILE A 29 0.11 11.18 -14.52
N SER A 30 1.23 10.73 -15.10
CA SER A 30 1.31 9.48 -15.86
C SER A 30 2.59 8.71 -15.50
N PHE A 31 2.46 7.44 -15.14
CA PHE A 31 3.56 6.54 -14.87
C PHE A 31 3.11 5.08 -14.95
N HIS A 32 4.07 4.16 -14.89
CA HIS A 32 3.77 2.73 -14.85
C HIS A 32 4.70 2.01 -13.89
N ILE A 33 4.26 0.86 -13.41
CA ILE A 33 5.02 -0.03 -12.51
C ILE A 33 5.03 -1.43 -13.13
N TYR A 34 6.22 -2.04 -13.22
CA TYR A 34 6.38 -3.40 -13.71
C TYR A 34 6.10 -4.42 -12.62
N GLU A 35 5.71 -5.63 -13.02
CA GLU A 35 5.51 -6.74 -12.08
C GLU A 35 6.83 -7.10 -11.37
N GLY A 36 6.79 -7.23 -10.04
CA GLY A 36 7.97 -7.46 -9.20
C GLY A 36 8.81 -6.23 -8.90
N GLU A 37 8.48 -5.05 -9.48
CA GLU A 37 9.20 -3.79 -9.27
C GLU A 37 8.82 -3.13 -7.93
N THR A 38 9.77 -2.45 -7.30
CA THR A 38 9.49 -1.40 -6.32
C THR A 38 9.64 -0.04 -6.99
N PHE A 39 8.51 0.66 -7.16
CA PHE A 39 8.49 2.03 -7.64
C PHE A 39 8.38 2.99 -6.46
N GLY A 40 9.40 3.83 -6.26
CA GLY A 40 9.42 4.86 -5.25
C GLY A 40 8.68 6.12 -5.70
N LEU A 41 7.85 6.70 -4.84
CA LEU A 41 7.21 7.99 -5.10
C LEU A 41 7.61 8.97 -3.99
N VAL A 42 8.43 9.96 -4.31
CA VAL A 42 9.00 10.93 -3.36
C VAL A 42 8.48 12.34 -3.62
N GLY A 43 8.60 13.19 -2.62
CA GLY A 43 8.25 14.61 -2.69
C GLY A 43 7.91 15.18 -1.31
N GLU A 44 7.75 16.48 -1.22
CA GLU A 44 7.40 17.19 0.02
C GLU A 44 6.03 16.74 0.57
N SER A 45 5.80 17.04 1.86
CA SER A 45 4.46 16.85 2.45
C SER A 45 3.44 17.69 1.68
N GLY A 46 2.28 17.10 1.38
CA GLY A 46 1.24 17.77 0.59
C GLY A 46 1.44 17.75 -0.93
N SER A 47 2.51 17.13 -1.45
CA SER A 47 2.75 17.06 -2.91
C SER A 47 1.78 16.15 -3.68
N GLY A 48 0.89 15.41 -3.00
CA GLY A 48 -0.11 14.55 -3.65
C GLY A 48 0.17 13.06 -3.62
N LYS A 49 1.30 12.59 -3.05
CA LYS A 49 1.73 11.18 -3.04
C LYS A 49 0.70 10.23 -2.42
N SER A 50 0.30 10.48 -1.18
CA SER A 50 -0.72 9.65 -0.48
C SER A 50 -2.07 9.71 -1.17
N THR A 51 -2.42 10.87 -1.75
CA THR A 51 -3.63 11.02 -2.56
C THR A 51 -3.54 10.13 -3.81
N THR A 52 -2.39 10.11 -4.50
CA THR A 52 -2.16 9.22 -5.64
C THR A 52 -2.37 7.76 -5.26
N GLY A 53 -1.74 7.27 -4.18
CA GLY A 53 -1.91 5.90 -3.71
C GLY A 53 -3.37 5.56 -3.38
N ARG A 54 -4.08 6.44 -2.67
CA ARG A 54 -5.50 6.27 -2.32
C ARG A 54 -6.43 6.29 -3.54
N THR A 55 -6.09 7.08 -4.55
CA THR A 55 -6.84 7.11 -5.81
C THR A 55 -6.60 5.84 -6.63
N ILE A 56 -5.38 5.31 -6.67
CA ILE A 56 -5.06 4.05 -7.36
C ILE A 56 -5.89 2.89 -6.80
N ILE A 57 -5.98 2.73 -5.46
CA ILE A 57 -6.81 1.67 -4.83
C ILE A 57 -8.31 2.01 -4.80
N ARG A 58 -8.70 3.15 -5.36
CA ARG A 58 -10.08 3.63 -5.39
C ARG A 58 -10.71 3.77 -3.99
N LEU A 59 -9.95 4.34 -3.05
CA LEU A 59 -10.49 4.95 -1.84
C LEU A 59 -10.99 6.37 -2.12
N ASN A 60 -10.37 7.06 -3.09
CA ASN A 60 -10.86 8.28 -3.70
C ASN A 60 -11.23 7.96 -5.16
N GLU A 61 -12.40 8.39 -5.61
CA GLU A 61 -12.73 8.29 -7.03
C GLU A 61 -11.95 9.34 -7.82
N PRO A 62 -11.24 8.97 -8.88
CA PRO A 62 -10.48 9.93 -9.69
C PRO A 62 -11.41 10.97 -10.33
N THR A 63 -10.93 12.21 -10.42
CA THR A 63 -11.66 13.27 -11.13
C THR A 63 -11.57 13.06 -12.63
N ASP A 64 -10.43 12.58 -13.14
CA ASP A 64 -10.18 12.29 -14.55
C ASP A 64 -8.96 11.36 -14.69
N GLY A 65 -8.76 10.80 -15.88
CA GLY A 65 -7.66 9.88 -16.19
C GLY A 65 -8.02 8.41 -16.08
N GLU A 66 -7.05 7.56 -16.38
CA GLU A 66 -7.21 6.11 -16.39
C GLU A 66 -6.21 5.44 -15.43
N ILE A 67 -6.66 4.38 -14.77
CA ILE A 67 -5.84 3.48 -13.96
C ILE A 67 -6.03 2.07 -14.50
N LEU A 68 -4.99 1.52 -15.11
CA LEU A 68 -4.99 0.16 -15.63
C LEU A 68 -4.22 -0.75 -14.68
N PHE A 69 -4.87 -1.78 -14.18
CA PHE A 69 -4.24 -2.84 -13.39
C PHE A 69 -4.32 -4.15 -14.16
N ASP A 70 -3.18 -4.74 -14.48
CA ASP A 70 -3.06 -5.93 -15.33
C ASP A 70 -3.85 -5.78 -16.66
N GLY A 71 -3.74 -4.60 -17.27
CA GLY A 71 -4.43 -4.22 -18.51
C GLY A 71 -5.92 -3.87 -18.38
N GLN A 72 -6.53 -4.06 -17.19
CA GLN A 72 -7.93 -3.72 -16.95
C GLN A 72 -8.06 -2.31 -16.38
N ASP A 73 -8.87 -1.46 -17.00
CA ASP A 73 -9.19 -0.14 -16.47
C ASP A 73 -10.08 -0.25 -15.23
N VAL A 74 -9.46 -0.01 -14.05
CA VAL A 74 -10.15 -0.13 -12.77
C VAL A 74 -11.07 1.06 -12.48
N THR A 75 -10.91 2.19 -13.18
CA THR A 75 -11.80 3.36 -13.02
C THR A 75 -13.22 3.08 -13.54
N LYS A 76 -13.34 2.13 -14.47
CA LYS A 76 -14.61 1.71 -15.07
C LYS A 76 -15.36 0.63 -14.30
N ILE A 77 -14.77 0.06 -13.25
CA ILE A 77 -15.43 -0.95 -12.42
C ILE A 77 -16.52 -0.26 -11.58
N LYS A 78 -17.78 -0.60 -11.84
CA LYS A 78 -18.93 -0.02 -11.11
C LYS A 78 -19.58 -0.98 -10.12
N ASP A 79 -19.40 -2.27 -10.33
CA ASP A 79 -20.01 -3.29 -9.48
C ASP A 79 -19.12 -3.64 -8.25
N LYS A 80 -19.80 -4.02 -7.16
CA LYS A 80 -19.13 -4.37 -5.90
C LYS A 80 -18.21 -5.58 -6.04
N LYS A 81 -18.58 -6.55 -6.89
CA LYS A 81 -17.81 -7.80 -7.07
C LYS A 81 -16.48 -7.51 -7.76
N GLY A 82 -16.49 -6.69 -8.82
CA GLY A 82 -15.28 -6.26 -9.51
C GLY A 82 -14.35 -5.47 -8.59
N LEU A 83 -14.89 -4.53 -7.77
CA LEU A 83 -14.10 -3.80 -6.79
C LEU A 83 -13.51 -4.72 -5.70
N THR A 84 -14.26 -5.71 -5.23
CA THR A 84 -13.74 -6.67 -4.25
C THR A 84 -12.60 -7.49 -4.85
N LYS A 85 -12.74 -7.96 -6.10
CA LYS A 85 -11.67 -8.68 -6.81
C LYS A 85 -10.43 -7.81 -6.98
N PHE A 86 -10.59 -6.57 -7.43
CA PHE A 86 -9.47 -5.63 -7.57
C PHE A 86 -8.77 -5.38 -6.23
N ARG A 87 -9.54 -5.14 -5.16
CA ARG A 87 -8.99 -4.91 -3.81
C ARG A 87 -8.42 -6.16 -3.15
N HIS A 88 -8.71 -7.35 -3.66
CA HIS A 88 -8.00 -8.57 -3.28
C HIS A 88 -6.56 -8.53 -3.81
N ASP A 89 -6.37 -8.13 -5.06
CA ASP A 89 -5.06 -8.12 -5.73
C ASP A 89 -4.21 -6.90 -5.36
N VAL A 90 -4.84 -5.82 -4.90
CA VAL A 90 -4.20 -4.54 -4.54
C VAL A 90 -4.51 -4.20 -3.09
N GLN A 91 -3.47 -4.09 -2.27
CA GLN A 91 -3.59 -3.75 -0.85
C GLN A 91 -2.84 -2.48 -0.49
N MET A 92 -3.12 -1.92 0.68
CA MET A 92 -2.46 -0.70 1.16
C MET A 92 -2.00 -0.85 2.61
N ILE A 93 -0.74 -0.49 2.85
CA ILE A 93 -0.16 -0.28 4.18
C ILE A 93 -0.22 1.22 4.43
N PHE A 94 -0.92 1.63 5.49
CA PHE A 94 -1.18 3.03 5.80
C PHE A 94 -0.07 3.67 6.63
N GLN A 95 0.06 4.98 6.51
CA GLN A 95 1.03 5.82 7.21
C GLN A 95 0.95 5.73 8.74
N ASP A 96 -0.27 5.78 9.28
CA ASP A 96 -0.52 5.71 10.72
C ASP A 96 -0.95 4.30 11.12
N PRO A 97 -0.07 3.51 11.76
CA PRO A 97 -0.42 2.17 12.21
C PRO A 97 -1.43 2.19 13.39
N TYR A 98 -1.58 3.33 14.09
CA TYR A 98 -2.60 3.49 15.13
C TYR A 98 -4.00 3.66 14.55
N ALA A 99 -4.15 4.61 13.63
CA ALA A 99 -5.44 4.91 13.02
C ALA A 99 -5.91 3.80 12.08
N SER A 100 -4.99 3.00 11.52
CA SER A 100 -5.31 1.96 10.55
C SER A 100 -5.82 0.66 11.18
N LEU A 101 -5.60 0.43 12.47
CA LEU A 101 -6.03 -0.78 13.18
C LEU A 101 -7.20 -0.45 14.11
N ASN A 102 -8.31 -1.19 14.00
CA ASN A 102 -9.45 -1.01 14.89
C ASN A 102 -9.06 -1.37 16.35
N PRO A 103 -9.02 -0.39 17.28
CA PRO A 103 -8.53 -0.63 18.64
C PRO A 103 -9.44 -1.55 19.48
N ARG A 104 -10.67 -1.81 19.01
CA ARG A 104 -11.66 -2.69 19.69
C ARG A 104 -11.59 -4.13 19.20
N MET A 105 -10.80 -4.42 18.18
CA MET A 105 -10.63 -5.77 17.63
C MET A 105 -9.32 -6.39 18.12
N LYS A 106 -9.31 -7.72 18.31
CA LYS A 106 -8.08 -8.46 18.56
C LYS A 106 -7.24 -8.52 17.28
N VAL A 107 -5.93 -8.61 17.43
CA VAL A 107 -4.98 -8.67 16.31
C VAL A 107 -5.32 -9.80 15.33
N ARG A 108 -5.73 -10.99 15.84
CA ARG A 108 -6.15 -12.10 14.98
C ARG A 108 -7.33 -11.78 14.09
N ASP A 109 -8.28 -10.98 14.57
CA ASP A 109 -9.48 -10.63 13.82
C ASP A 109 -9.21 -9.53 12.82
N ILE A 110 -8.31 -8.59 13.15
CA ILE A 110 -7.81 -7.57 12.22
C ILE A 110 -7.09 -8.21 11.03
N ILE A 111 -6.20 -9.17 11.29
CA ILE A 111 -5.45 -9.86 10.21
C ILE A 111 -6.40 -10.74 9.39
N ALA A 112 -7.35 -11.40 10.03
CA ALA A 112 -8.27 -12.32 9.36
C ALA A 112 -9.39 -11.62 8.59
N GLU A 113 -9.61 -10.32 8.75
CA GLU A 113 -10.72 -9.61 8.08
C GLU A 113 -10.71 -9.85 6.56
N GLY A 114 -9.54 -9.72 5.92
CA GLY A 114 -9.38 -10.01 4.49
C GLY A 114 -9.64 -11.49 4.14
N ILE A 115 -9.25 -12.41 5.02
CA ILE A 115 -9.49 -13.85 4.86
C ILE A 115 -11.00 -14.13 4.88
N ASP A 116 -11.70 -13.55 5.86
CA ASP A 116 -13.13 -13.75 6.10
C ASP A 116 -13.97 -13.16 4.95
N VAL A 117 -13.68 -11.91 4.54
CA VAL A 117 -14.41 -11.21 3.45
C VAL A 117 -14.28 -11.93 2.11
N ASN A 118 -13.13 -12.55 1.85
CA ASN A 118 -12.86 -13.24 0.59
C ASN A 118 -13.10 -14.76 0.68
N GLY A 119 -13.56 -15.29 1.82
CA GLY A 119 -13.85 -16.73 2.00
C GLY A 119 -12.62 -17.62 1.85
N LEU A 120 -11.44 -17.15 2.27
CA LEU A 120 -10.16 -17.83 2.06
C LEU A 120 -9.87 -18.94 3.08
N ALA A 121 -10.73 -19.15 4.07
CA ALA A 121 -10.63 -20.24 5.04
C ALA A 121 -11.93 -21.05 5.05
N LYS A 122 -11.78 -22.38 5.07
CA LYS A 122 -12.91 -23.33 5.04
C LYS A 122 -13.38 -23.74 6.45
N SER A 123 -12.55 -23.47 7.47
CA SER A 123 -12.87 -23.76 8.88
C SER A 123 -12.22 -22.75 9.82
N PRO A 124 -12.70 -22.64 11.08
CA PRO A 124 -12.06 -21.80 12.10
C PRO A 124 -10.61 -22.18 12.38
N GLU A 125 -10.26 -23.45 12.29
CA GLU A 125 -8.90 -23.97 12.50
C GLU A 125 -7.97 -23.51 11.34
N GLU A 126 -8.44 -23.59 10.10
CA GLU A 126 -7.70 -23.11 8.93
C GLU A 126 -7.49 -21.58 9.02
N ARG A 127 -8.54 -20.84 9.41
CA ARG A 127 -8.45 -19.39 9.66
C ARG A 127 -7.39 -19.07 10.71
N ALA A 128 -7.42 -19.76 11.85
CA ALA A 128 -6.45 -19.56 12.92
C ALA A 128 -5.02 -19.87 12.47
N LYS A 129 -4.82 -20.98 11.76
CA LYS A 129 -3.52 -21.37 11.22
C LYS A 129 -2.97 -20.31 10.26
N LYS A 130 -3.78 -19.80 9.32
CA LYS A 130 -3.36 -18.74 8.39
C LYS A 130 -2.93 -17.47 9.12
N VAL A 131 -3.66 -17.07 10.15
CA VAL A 131 -3.31 -15.90 10.98
C VAL A 131 -2.00 -16.13 11.74
N ASP A 132 -1.82 -17.32 12.32
CA ASP A 132 -0.59 -17.68 13.05
C ASP A 132 0.62 -17.68 12.11
N ASP A 133 0.48 -18.20 10.88
CA ASP A 133 1.53 -18.19 9.87
C ASP A 133 1.87 -16.75 9.43
N LEU A 134 0.88 -15.89 9.23
CA LEU A 134 1.08 -14.47 8.90
C LEU A 134 1.81 -13.72 10.04
N LEU A 135 1.45 -13.98 11.30
CA LEU A 135 2.16 -13.40 12.43
C LEU A 135 3.64 -13.81 12.44
N ARG A 136 3.95 -15.10 12.20
CA ARG A 136 5.34 -15.57 12.07
C ARG A 136 6.08 -14.90 10.91
N THR A 137 5.43 -14.81 9.76
CA THR A 137 5.99 -14.15 8.55
C THR A 137 6.44 -12.73 8.83
N VAL A 138 5.72 -11.97 9.64
CA VAL A 138 6.11 -10.60 10.01
C VAL A 138 6.97 -10.53 11.30
N GLY A 139 7.45 -11.67 11.81
CA GLY A 139 8.32 -11.73 12.99
C GLY A 139 7.60 -11.49 14.32
N LEU A 140 6.30 -11.78 14.39
CA LEU A 140 5.51 -11.72 15.61
C LEU A 140 5.16 -13.12 16.14
N ASN A 141 5.02 -13.23 17.47
CA ASN A 141 4.60 -14.49 18.07
C ASN A 141 3.09 -14.73 17.82
N PRO A 142 2.63 -15.94 17.41
CA PRO A 142 1.22 -16.27 17.25
C PRO A 142 0.35 -15.98 18.46
N SER A 143 0.88 -16.12 19.69
CA SER A 143 0.18 -15.76 20.93
C SER A 143 -0.27 -14.29 20.97
N HIS A 144 0.39 -13.42 20.22
CA HIS A 144 0.03 -12.00 20.07
C HIS A 144 -1.33 -11.80 19.39
N GLY A 145 -1.84 -12.78 18.65
CA GLY A 145 -3.15 -12.72 18.00
C GLY A 145 -4.31 -12.50 18.96
N THR A 146 -4.18 -12.82 20.26
CA THR A 146 -5.22 -12.62 21.27
C THR A 146 -5.26 -11.22 21.88
N ARG A 147 -4.21 -10.42 21.65
CA ARG A 147 -4.05 -9.07 22.21
C ARG A 147 -4.72 -8.02 21.34
N TYR A 148 -4.85 -6.82 21.88
CA TYR A 148 -5.38 -5.63 21.21
C TYR A 148 -4.25 -4.73 20.69
N PRO A 149 -4.48 -3.90 19.63
CA PRO A 149 -3.45 -3.03 19.05
C PRO A 149 -2.73 -2.12 20.04
N HIS A 150 -3.41 -1.61 21.07
CA HIS A 150 -2.82 -0.71 22.07
C HIS A 150 -1.76 -1.36 22.95
N GLU A 151 -1.68 -2.70 22.99
CA GLU A 151 -0.67 -3.47 23.74
C GLU A 151 0.66 -3.62 22.99
N PHE A 152 0.80 -3.02 21.79
CA PHE A 152 1.96 -3.18 20.92
C PHE A 152 2.72 -1.86 20.70
N SER A 153 4.03 -1.96 20.46
CA SER A 153 4.84 -0.83 19.99
C SER A 153 4.44 -0.38 18.58
N GLY A 154 4.87 0.82 18.16
CA GLY A 154 4.64 1.33 16.81
C GLY A 154 5.11 0.38 15.71
N GLY A 155 6.33 -0.14 15.82
CA GLY A 155 6.89 -1.10 14.87
C GLY A 155 6.14 -2.43 14.83
N GLN A 156 5.68 -2.92 15.98
CA GLN A 156 4.85 -4.13 16.03
C GLN A 156 3.48 -3.91 15.40
N ARG A 157 2.84 -2.74 15.61
CA ARG A 157 1.59 -2.38 14.91
C ARG A 157 1.78 -2.30 13.41
N GLN A 158 2.90 -1.73 12.96
CA GLN A 158 3.22 -1.71 11.53
C GLN A 158 3.32 -3.12 10.95
N ARG A 159 3.98 -4.04 11.65
CA ARG A 159 4.04 -5.46 11.27
C ARG A 159 2.66 -6.13 11.23
N ILE A 160 1.74 -5.78 12.14
CA ILE A 160 0.35 -6.23 12.10
C ILE A 160 -0.36 -5.69 10.85
N GLY A 161 -0.17 -4.42 10.49
CA GLY A 161 -0.69 -3.81 9.26
C GLY A 161 -0.16 -4.50 7.99
N ILE A 162 1.13 -4.87 7.98
CA ILE A 162 1.75 -5.65 6.90
C ILE A 162 1.11 -7.05 6.83
N ALA A 163 0.98 -7.76 7.96
CA ALA A 163 0.34 -9.08 8.00
C ALA A 163 -1.12 -9.03 7.48
N ARG A 164 -1.88 -8.00 7.83
CA ARG A 164 -3.23 -7.77 7.31
C ARG A 164 -3.23 -7.61 5.79
N ALA A 165 -2.32 -6.83 5.24
CA ALA A 165 -2.22 -6.64 3.80
C ALA A 165 -1.87 -7.95 3.07
N LEU A 166 -0.99 -8.77 3.64
CA LEU A 166 -0.59 -10.07 3.08
C LEU A 166 -1.67 -11.14 3.15
N ALA A 167 -2.67 -10.98 4.02
CA ALA A 167 -3.67 -12.01 4.33
C ALA A 167 -4.47 -12.49 3.11
N VAL A 168 -4.63 -11.64 2.11
CA VAL A 168 -5.32 -11.94 0.85
C VAL A 168 -4.37 -12.37 -0.28
N LYS A 169 -3.04 -12.43 -0.04
CA LYS A 169 -2.02 -12.74 -1.05
C LYS A 169 -2.08 -11.77 -2.25
N PRO A 170 -1.92 -10.48 -2.04
CA PRO A 170 -2.01 -9.49 -3.10
C PRO A 170 -0.85 -9.64 -4.10
N ARG A 171 -1.02 -9.08 -5.30
CA ARG A 171 0.06 -8.91 -6.30
C ARG A 171 0.74 -7.55 -6.17
N PHE A 172 0.02 -6.56 -5.64
CA PHE A 172 0.50 -5.17 -5.54
C PHE A 172 0.17 -4.57 -4.18
N ILE A 173 1.15 -3.93 -3.55
CA ILE A 173 0.96 -3.25 -2.28
C ILE A 173 1.42 -1.80 -2.38
N ILE A 174 0.54 -0.88 -2.01
CA ILE A 174 0.86 0.53 -1.83
C ILE A 174 1.31 0.74 -0.39
N CYS A 175 2.57 1.14 -0.19
CA CYS A 175 3.15 1.47 1.10
C CYS A 175 3.11 2.99 1.28
N ASP A 176 2.07 3.53 1.93
CA ASP A 176 1.89 4.97 2.18
C ASP A 176 2.65 5.38 3.44
N GLU A 177 3.86 5.91 3.26
CA GLU A 177 4.79 6.33 4.32
C GLU A 177 4.93 5.29 5.47
N PRO A 178 5.24 4.01 5.16
CA PRO A 178 5.07 2.90 6.11
C PRO A 178 6.02 2.94 7.30
N ILE A 179 6.97 3.87 7.32
CA ILE A 179 8.04 3.98 8.32
C ILE A 179 8.12 5.35 8.99
N SER A 180 7.35 6.36 8.52
CA SER A 180 7.49 7.77 8.94
C SER A 180 7.27 8.00 10.43
N ALA A 181 6.46 7.18 11.09
CA ALA A 181 6.14 7.27 12.51
C ALA A 181 7.02 6.36 13.41
N LEU A 182 8.11 5.78 12.88
CA LEU A 182 8.95 4.81 13.57
C LEU A 182 10.35 5.35 13.83
N ASP A 183 11.00 4.84 14.90
CA ASP A 183 12.40 5.11 15.19
C ASP A 183 13.32 4.53 14.09
N VAL A 184 14.46 5.16 13.83
CA VAL A 184 15.40 4.81 12.74
C VAL A 184 15.78 3.33 12.73
N SER A 185 16.05 2.73 13.90
CA SER A 185 16.38 1.31 13.99
C SER A 185 15.24 0.37 13.60
N ILE A 186 14.02 0.79 13.88
CA ILE A 186 12.79 0.05 13.52
C ILE A 186 12.43 0.26 12.05
N GLN A 187 12.69 1.46 11.49
CA GLN A 187 12.52 1.73 10.07
C GLN A 187 13.31 0.74 9.21
N ALA A 188 14.60 0.54 9.51
CA ALA A 188 15.45 -0.41 8.79
C ALA A 188 14.91 -1.84 8.86
N GLN A 189 14.40 -2.27 10.01
CA GLN A 189 13.81 -3.61 10.17
C GLN A 189 12.53 -3.79 9.32
N VAL A 190 11.69 -2.75 9.22
CA VAL A 190 10.45 -2.79 8.42
C VAL A 190 10.79 -2.79 6.94
N VAL A 191 11.78 -2.00 6.50
CA VAL A 191 12.24 -1.97 5.10
C VAL A 191 12.81 -3.34 4.69
N ASN A 192 13.70 -3.93 5.50
CA ASN A 192 14.22 -5.26 5.24
C ASN A 192 13.10 -6.31 5.16
N LEU A 193 12.14 -6.25 6.09
CA LEU A 193 10.96 -7.14 6.04
C LEU A 193 10.20 -7.00 4.71
N LEU A 194 9.94 -5.77 4.24
CA LEU A 194 9.24 -5.55 2.96
C LEU A 194 10.03 -6.10 1.77
N GLN A 195 11.36 -5.94 1.76
CA GLN A 195 12.23 -6.49 0.71
C GLN A 195 12.25 -8.03 0.73
N ASP A 196 12.28 -8.66 1.93
CA ASP A 196 12.21 -10.11 2.06
C ASP A 196 10.88 -10.65 1.55
N LEU A 197 9.77 -10.02 1.95
CA LEU A 197 8.43 -10.36 1.49
C LEU A 197 8.27 -10.19 -0.03
N GLN A 198 8.87 -9.15 -0.62
CA GLN A 198 8.86 -8.96 -2.07
C GLN A 198 9.51 -10.15 -2.79
N ARG A 199 10.69 -10.58 -2.31
CA ARG A 199 11.42 -11.71 -2.89
C ARG A 199 10.68 -13.04 -2.73
N GLU A 200 10.13 -13.30 -1.53
CA GLU A 200 9.43 -14.55 -1.21
C GLU A 200 8.09 -14.69 -1.93
N HIS A 201 7.34 -13.58 -2.07
CA HIS A 201 5.98 -13.59 -2.60
C HIS A 201 5.85 -12.94 -3.98
N GLN A 202 6.98 -12.50 -4.58
CA GLN A 202 7.00 -11.81 -5.88
C GLN A 202 6.08 -10.57 -5.90
N LEU A 203 6.08 -9.80 -4.81
CA LEU A 203 5.23 -8.64 -4.66
C LEU A 203 5.75 -7.46 -5.50
N THR A 204 4.81 -6.64 -5.94
CA THR A 204 5.10 -5.35 -6.57
C THR A 204 4.75 -4.25 -5.59
N TYR A 205 5.58 -3.22 -5.47
CA TYR A 205 5.35 -2.11 -4.53
C TYR A 205 5.25 -0.75 -5.22
N LEU A 206 4.32 0.08 -4.73
CA LEU A 206 4.42 1.53 -4.80
C LEU A 206 4.83 2.02 -3.40
N PHE A 207 6.09 2.44 -3.25
CA PHE A 207 6.65 2.89 -1.99
C PHE A 207 6.64 4.42 -1.90
N ILE A 208 5.74 4.97 -1.11
CA ILE A 208 5.57 6.41 -0.91
C ILE A 208 6.35 6.83 0.34
N ALA A 209 7.25 7.80 0.21
CA ALA A 209 7.94 8.42 1.34
C ALA A 209 8.38 9.86 1.02
N HIS A 210 8.81 10.58 2.04
CA HIS A 210 9.37 11.91 1.90
C HIS A 210 10.92 11.90 1.94
N ASP A 211 11.53 10.83 2.44
CA ASP A 211 13.00 10.65 2.50
C ASP A 211 13.50 9.94 1.24
N LEU A 212 14.23 10.71 0.40
CA LEU A 212 14.81 10.20 -0.83
C LEU A 212 15.86 9.11 -0.57
N SER A 213 16.66 9.21 0.49
CA SER A 213 17.72 8.23 0.80
C SER A 213 17.15 6.84 1.06
N MET A 214 16.05 6.78 1.81
CA MET A 214 15.35 5.54 2.09
C MET A 214 14.70 4.96 0.84
N VAL A 215 14.08 5.82 0.01
CA VAL A 215 13.43 5.38 -1.23
C VAL A 215 14.47 4.87 -2.23
N LYS A 216 15.63 5.51 -2.36
CA LYS A 216 16.75 5.01 -3.17
C LYS A 216 17.20 3.61 -2.77
N HIS A 217 17.20 3.32 -1.48
CA HIS A 217 17.64 2.02 -0.98
C HIS A 217 16.68 0.87 -1.33
N ILE A 218 15.37 1.13 -1.40
CA ILE A 218 14.37 0.06 -1.62
C ILE A 218 13.84 0.01 -3.06
N SER A 219 13.98 1.08 -3.84
CA SER A 219 13.28 1.22 -5.12
C SER A 219 14.19 0.94 -6.33
N ASP A 220 13.62 0.32 -7.36
CA ASP A 220 14.25 0.15 -8.67
C ASP A 220 14.17 1.44 -9.49
N ARG A 221 13.01 2.10 -9.45
CA ARG A 221 12.75 3.38 -10.11
C ARG A 221 12.05 4.33 -9.15
N ILE A 222 12.23 5.63 -9.38
CA ILE A 222 11.68 6.70 -8.54
C ILE A 222 10.94 7.70 -9.42
N GLY A 223 9.81 8.19 -8.92
CA GLY A 223 9.10 9.36 -9.42
C GLY A 223 9.11 10.48 -8.37
N VAL A 224 9.41 11.70 -8.79
CA VAL A 224 9.45 12.89 -7.93
C VAL A 224 8.18 13.70 -8.13
N MET A 225 7.40 13.87 -7.05
CA MET A 225 6.17 14.68 -7.06
C MET A 225 6.35 16.02 -6.37
N HIS A 226 5.79 17.06 -6.99
CA HIS A 226 5.71 18.41 -6.42
C HIS A 226 4.39 19.08 -6.83
N ASN A 227 3.65 19.62 -5.86
CA ASN A 227 2.39 20.35 -6.10
C ASN A 227 1.39 19.60 -7.03
N GLY A 228 1.24 18.29 -6.82
CA GLY A 228 0.32 17.47 -7.60
C GLY A 228 0.85 17.02 -8.97
N LEU A 229 2.04 17.43 -9.35
CA LEU A 229 2.67 17.08 -10.62
C LEU A 229 3.77 16.04 -10.42
N LEU A 230 3.98 15.17 -11.40
CA LEU A 230 5.14 14.28 -11.50
C LEU A 230 6.21 15.00 -12.33
N LEU A 231 7.27 15.47 -11.68
CA LEU A 231 8.29 16.30 -12.33
C LEU A 231 9.36 15.49 -13.04
N GLU A 232 9.76 14.37 -12.43
CA GLU A 232 10.85 13.54 -12.91
C GLU A 232 10.55 12.06 -12.60
N MET A 233 11.07 11.16 -13.43
CA MET A 233 10.98 9.72 -13.22
C MET A 233 12.17 9.04 -13.90
N GLY A 234 12.89 8.20 -13.16
CA GLY A 234 14.07 7.50 -13.66
C GLY A 234 14.43 6.29 -12.80
N LYS A 235 15.56 5.66 -13.08
CA LYS A 235 16.13 4.64 -12.19
C LYS A 235 16.58 5.29 -10.88
N SER A 236 16.56 4.52 -9.79
CA SER A 236 16.89 5.06 -8.48
C SER A 236 18.32 5.57 -8.34
N ASP A 237 19.25 5.07 -9.14
CA ASP A 237 20.65 5.51 -9.19
C ASP A 237 20.88 6.76 -10.05
N GLU A 238 19.91 7.13 -10.89
CA GLU A 238 19.98 8.28 -11.80
C GLU A 238 19.34 9.55 -11.19
N ILE A 239 18.46 9.42 -10.18
CA ILE A 239 17.77 10.48 -9.44
C ILE A 239 18.43 10.69 -8.08
#